data_d8c69efe39cacae960084ae67503c463
#
_entry.id   d8c69efe39cacae960084ae67503c463
#
_cell.length_a   1.000
_cell.length_b   1.000
_cell.length_c   1.000
_cell.angle_alpha   90.00
_cell.angle_beta   90.00
_cell.angle_gamma   90.00
#
_symmetry.space_group_name_H-M   'P 1'
#
loop_
_entity.id
_entity.type
_entity.pdbx_description
1 polymer ?
#
loop_
_entity_poly.entity_id
_entity_poly.type
_entity_poly.pdbx_seq_one_letter_code
_entity_poly.pdbx_strand_id
1 'polypeptide(L)'
;LSAIKGFYPLDVAQDETTREFFEEFSKENPGVKIDVLVHAIGFAPRSCFDRPILFVEDADINTAMTISANSLQRCLKFAMPYLSQGSSTITLTYAASTRFVPSYGIMSMAKAALECWTRELACHLGPHGHRVNSISSGPIRTIAAQGIPGFDRILDHVEANAPLRRNVDQSDVAGTTLWLASPLSAGVTGQCIHVDAGYSITMVPQSIMDA
;
A
#
# COMPACT_ATOMS: atom_id res chain seq x y z
N LEU A 1 -10.49 9.59 -17.76
CA LEU A 1 -11.75 8.95 -17.28
C LEU A 1 -12.36 8.01 -18.33
N SER A 2 -12.12 8.20 -19.64
CA SER A 2 -12.63 7.32 -20.70
C SER A 2 -12.07 5.88 -20.65
N ALA A 3 -10.99 5.65 -19.91
CA ALA A 3 -10.39 4.33 -19.74
C ALA A 3 -11.06 3.49 -18.64
N ILE A 4 -11.85 4.10 -17.73
CA ILE A 4 -12.56 3.40 -16.67
C ILE A 4 -13.76 2.67 -17.27
N LYS A 5 -13.85 1.35 -17.06
CA LYS A 5 -14.86 0.47 -17.62
C LYS A 5 -15.98 0.09 -16.65
N GLY A 6 -15.73 0.18 -15.34
CA GLY A 6 -16.73 -0.16 -14.34
C GLY A 6 -16.32 0.27 -12.93
N PHE A 7 -17.30 0.27 -12.04
CA PHE A 7 -17.14 0.48 -10.61
C PHE A 7 -17.91 -0.62 -9.89
N TYR A 8 -17.26 -1.31 -8.97
CA TYR A 8 -17.84 -2.40 -8.21
C TYR A 8 -17.66 -2.14 -6.71
N PRO A 9 -18.69 -2.32 -5.89
CA PRO A 9 -18.55 -2.23 -4.45
C PRO A 9 -17.71 -3.40 -3.93
N LEU A 10 -16.82 -3.11 -2.98
CA LEU A 10 -15.97 -4.12 -2.37
C LEU A 10 -15.70 -3.76 -0.91
N ASP A 11 -16.12 -4.63 0.01
CA ASP A 11 -15.64 -4.62 1.39
C ASP A 11 -14.56 -5.70 1.56
N VAL A 12 -13.32 -5.26 1.66
CA VAL A 12 -12.16 -6.14 1.81
C VAL A 12 -12.02 -6.75 3.21
N ALA A 13 -12.86 -6.36 4.16
CA ALA A 13 -12.84 -6.93 5.52
C ALA A 13 -13.39 -8.35 5.56
N GLN A 14 -14.13 -8.80 4.54
CA GLN A 14 -14.83 -10.08 4.52
C GLN A 14 -14.47 -10.90 3.28
N ASP A 15 -14.35 -12.22 3.47
CA ASP A 15 -14.09 -13.16 2.39
C ASP A 15 -15.23 -13.19 1.38
N GLU A 16 -16.47 -13.18 1.87
CA GLU A 16 -17.68 -13.27 1.03
C GLU A 16 -17.75 -12.13 0.01
N THR A 17 -17.72 -10.90 0.48
CA THR A 17 -17.81 -9.72 -0.40
C THR A 17 -16.63 -9.63 -1.37
N THR A 18 -15.44 -10.07 -0.94
CA THR A 18 -14.26 -10.10 -1.81
C THR A 18 -14.42 -11.18 -2.90
N ARG A 19 -14.95 -12.33 -2.57
CA ARG A 19 -15.24 -13.42 -3.52
C ARG A 19 -16.28 -12.96 -4.54
N GLU A 20 -17.41 -12.44 -4.07
CA GLU A 20 -18.50 -11.93 -4.92
C GLU A 20 -18.03 -10.87 -5.91
N PHE A 21 -17.18 -9.95 -5.47
CA PHE A 21 -16.59 -8.93 -6.33
C PHE A 21 -15.87 -9.54 -7.55
N PHE A 22 -14.99 -10.53 -7.35
CA PHE A 22 -14.27 -11.14 -8.46
C PHE A 22 -15.15 -12.03 -9.34
N GLU A 23 -16.15 -12.68 -8.76
CA GLU A 23 -17.15 -13.44 -9.52
C GLU A 23 -18.02 -12.54 -10.39
N GLU A 24 -18.48 -11.40 -9.86
CA GLU A 24 -19.25 -10.42 -10.61
C GLU A 24 -18.42 -9.80 -11.74
N PHE A 25 -17.18 -9.38 -11.44
CA PHE A 25 -16.24 -8.91 -12.46
C PHE A 25 -16.12 -9.91 -13.62
N SER A 26 -15.96 -11.19 -13.30
CA SER A 26 -15.80 -12.24 -14.33
C SER A 26 -17.07 -12.47 -15.14
N LYS A 27 -18.25 -12.38 -14.51
CA LYS A 27 -19.54 -12.51 -15.20
C LYS A 27 -19.79 -11.37 -16.18
N GLU A 28 -19.46 -10.14 -15.78
CA GLU A 28 -19.63 -8.96 -16.62
C GLU A 28 -18.56 -8.81 -17.71
N ASN A 29 -17.40 -9.44 -17.51
CA ASN A 29 -16.26 -9.37 -18.44
C ASN A 29 -15.80 -10.78 -18.86
N PRO A 30 -16.61 -11.55 -19.56
CA PRO A 30 -16.30 -12.94 -19.90
C PRO A 30 -15.01 -13.05 -20.73
N GLY A 31 -14.09 -13.88 -20.23
CA GLY A 31 -12.78 -14.13 -20.88
C GLY A 31 -11.72 -13.07 -20.63
N VAL A 32 -12.05 -11.95 -19.99
CA VAL A 32 -11.07 -10.94 -19.58
C VAL A 32 -10.29 -11.42 -18.38
N LYS A 33 -8.96 -11.24 -18.44
CA LYS A 33 -8.04 -11.51 -17.34
C LYS A 33 -7.50 -10.20 -16.75
N ILE A 34 -7.06 -10.27 -15.49
CA ILE A 34 -6.48 -9.15 -14.76
C ILE A 34 -4.97 -9.19 -14.93
N ASP A 35 -4.40 -8.23 -15.66
CA ASP A 35 -2.95 -8.09 -15.84
C ASP A 35 -2.29 -7.40 -14.66
N VAL A 36 -3.00 -6.48 -14.03
CA VAL A 36 -2.49 -5.67 -12.90
C VAL A 36 -3.54 -5.56 -11.82
N LEU A 37 -3.15 -5.89 -10.59
CA LEU A 37 -3.96 -5.66 -9.40
C LEU A 37 -3.26 -4.60 -8.53
N VAL A 38 -3.90 -3.45 -8.34
CA VAL A 38 -3.40 -2.40 -7.44
C VAL A 38 -4.21 -2.42 -6.15
N HIS A 39 -3.56 -2.82 -5.06
CA HIS A 39 -4.13 -2.82 -3.72
C HIS A 39 -3.74 -1.50 -3.01
N ALA A 40 -4.59 -0.49 -3.13
CA ALA A 40 -4.38 0.83 -2.56
C ALA A 40 -5.34 1.07 -1.38
N ILE A 41 -5.36 0.14 -0.42
CA ILE A 41 -6.31 0.10 0.69
C ILE A 41 -5.58 0.32 2.01
N GLY A 42 -6.21 1.07 2.91
CA GLY A 42 -5.74 1.27 4.27
C GLY A 42 -6.82 1.93 5.11
N PHE A 43 -7.08 1.33 6.26
CA PHE A 43 -8.02 1.85 7.25
C PHE A 43 -7.61 1.39 8.65
N ALA A 44 -7.78 2.27 9.62
CA ALA A 44 -7.77 1.94 11.03
C ALA A 44 -8.78 2.80 11.78
N PRO A 45 -9.42 2.28 12.84
CA PRO A 45 -10.22 3.08 13.76
C PRO A 45 -9.41 4.24 14.34
N ARG A 46 -10.07 5.34 14.65
CA ARG A 46 -9.43 6.56 15.13
C ARG A 46 -8.62 6.34 16.41
N SER A 47 -9.07 5.45 17.28
CA SER A 47 -8.36 5.02 18.50
C SER A 47 -6.94 4.52 18.24
N CYS A 48 -6.67 3.97 17.05
CA CYS A 48 -5.34 3.52 16.62
C CYS A 48 -4.33 4.67 16.44
N PHE A 49 -4.79 5.92 16.37
CA PHE A 49 -3.97 7.13 16.20
C PHE A 49 -3.98 8.04 17.45
N ASP A 50 -5.13 8.12 18.13
CA ASP A 50 -5.38 9.09 19.19
C ASP A 50 -5.09 8.56 20.60
N ARG A 51 -5.15 7.24 20.81
CA ARG A 51 -4.87 6.62 22.11
C ARG A 51 -3.38 6.29 22.26
N PRO A 52 -2.85 6.32 23.50
CA PRO A 52 -1.54 5.71 23.76
C PRO A 52 -1.58 4.24 23.33
N ILE A 53 -0.57 3.79 22.62
CA ILE A 53 -0.54 2.49 21.92
C ILE A 53 -0.85 1.29 22.83
N LEU A 54 -0.47 1.37 24.12
CA LEU A 54 -0.71 0.34 25.14
C LEU A 54 -2.20 0.16 25.51
N PHE A 55 -3.05 1.12 25.15
CA PHE A 55 -4.46 1.13 25.52
C PHE A 55 -5.40 1.07 24.30
N VAL A 56 -4.87 0.71 23.13
CA VAL A 56 -5.70 0.44 21.95
C VAL A 56 -6.31 -0.95 22.11
N GLU A 57 -7.62 -1.04 21.94
CA GLU A 57 -8.37 -2.29 22.11
C GLU A 57 -8.03 -3.29 21.00
N ASP A 58 -8.00 -4.58 21.35
CA ASP A 58 -7.73 -5.67 20.40
C ASP A 58 -8.66 -5.65 19.17
N ALA A 59 -9.91 -5.28 19.35
CA ALA A 59 -10.88 -5.16 18.25
C ALA A 59 -10.47 -4.13 17.20
N ASP A 60 -9.92 -2.99 17.65
CA ASP A 60 -9.45 -1.91 16.78
C ASP A 60 -8.14 -2.30 16.08
N ILE A 61 -7.24 -2.97 16.80
CA ILE A 61 -6.01 -3.55 16.24
C ILE A 61 -6.35 -4.57 15.15
N ASN A 62 -7.25 -5.49 15.45
CA ASN A 62 -7.70 -6.51 14.50
C ASN A 62 -8.35 -5.90 13.25
N THR A 63 -9.16 -4.86 13.42
CA THR A 63 -9.76 -4.13 12.30
C THR A 63 -8.70 -3.50 11.40
N ALA A 64 -7.72 -2.81 11.98
CA ALA A 64 -6.61 -2.22 11.24
C ALA A 64 -5.80 -3.27 10.46
N MET A 65 -5.47 -4.38 11.11
CA MET A 65 -4.73 -5.49 10.50
C MET A 65 -5.52 -6.18 9.39
N THR A 66 -6.80 -6.43 9.62
CA THR A 66 -7.70 -7.11 8.66
C THR A 66 -7.82 -6.31 7.37
N ILE A 67 -8.04 -4.98 7.49
CA ILE A 67 -8.29 -4.13 6.32
C ILE A 67 -6.99 -3.66 5.68
N SER A 68 -5.97 -3.29 6.47
CA SER A 68 -4.78 -2.65 5.91
C SER A 68 -3.63 -3.60 5.57
N ALA A 69 -3.70 -4.87 6.00
CA ALA A 69 -2.68 -5.87 5.71
C ALA A 69 -3.26 -7.15 5.11
N ASN A 70 -4.15 -7.84 5.84
CA ASN A 70 -4.63 -9.17 5.44
C ASN A 70 -5.51 -9.13 4.18
N SER A 71 -6.11 -7.99 3.88
CA SER A 71 -6.91 -7.80 2.66
C SER A 71 -6.12 -8.01 1.37
N LEU A 72 -4.79 -7.79 1.36
CA LEU A 72 -3.95 -8.11 0.19
C LEU A 72 -3.99 -9.62 -0.11
N GLN A 73 -3.78 -10.46 0.90
CA GLN A 73 -3.86 -11.91 0.77
C GLN A 73 -5.27 -12.34 0.37
N ARG A 74 -6.30 -11.75 0.98
CA ARG A 74 -7.70 -12.04 0.66
C ARG A 74 -8.04 -11.68 -0.79
N CYS A 75 -7.67 -10.52 -1.25
CA CYS A 75 -7.87 -10.12 -2.65
C CYS A 75 -7.19 -11.09 -3.61
N LEU A 76 -5.94 -11.47 -3.36
CA LEU A 76 -5.22 -12.41 -4.21
C LEU A 76 -5.80 -13.83 -4.16
N LYS A 77 -6.26 -14.30 -3.00
CA LYS A 77 -6.95 -15.58 -2.84
C LYS A 77 -8.12 -15.73 -3.84
N PHE A 78 -8.91 -14.69 -4.00
CA PHE A 78 -10.10 -14.71 -4.86
C PHE A 78 -9.83 -14.22 -6.27
N ALA A 79 -8.77 -13.40 -6.48
CA ALA A 79 -8.36 -12.94 -7.81
C ALA A 79 -7.66 -14.02 -8.64
N MET A 80 -7.00 -15.00 -7.99
CA MET A 80 -6.14 -16.01 -8.65
C MET A 80 -6.74 -16.65 -9.92
N PRO A 81 -8.01 -17.10 -9.95
CA PRO A 81 -8.59 -17.69 -11.16
C PRO A 81 -8.70 -16.72 -12.34
N TYR A 82 -8.64 -15.43 -12.06
CA TYR A 82 -8.88 -14.35 -13.02
C TYR A 82 -7.61 -13.60 -13.42
N LEU A 83 -6.47 -13.88 -12.78
CA LEU A 83 -5.19 -13.27 -13.12
C LEU A 83 -4.69 -13.81 -14.48
N SER A 84 -4.08 -12.93 -15.27
CA SER A 84 -3.34 -13.33 -16.47
C SER A 84 -1.98 -13.92 -16.10
N GLN A 85 -1.43 -14.75 -16.96
CA GLN A 85 -0.04 -15.21 -16.85
C GLN A 85 0.90 -13.99 -16.85
N GLY A 86 1.81 -13.91 -15.89
CA GLY A 86 2.74 -12.78 -15.76
C GLY A 86 2.14 -11.52 -15.10
N SER A 87 0.95 -11.62 -14.49
CA SER A 87 0.31 -10.48 -13.82
C SER A 87 1.18 -9.86 -12.74
N SER A 88 0.94 -8.58 -12.47
CA SER A 88 1.64 -7.79 -11.45
C SER A 88 0.68 -7.30 -10.38
N THR A 89 0.94 -7.66 -9.13
CA THR A 89 0.23 -7.09 -7.98
C THR A 89 1.11 -6.05 -7.30
N ILE A 90 0.53 -4.88 -7.01
CA ILE A 90 1.21 -3.75 -6.40
C ILE A 90 0.41 -3.29 -5.20
N THR A 91 1.05 -3.15 -4.03
CA THR A 91 0.40 -2.58 -2.84
C THR A 91 1.12 -1.33 -2.36
N LEU A 92 0.43 -0.51 -1.56
CA LEU A 92 0.97 0.74 -1.04
C LEU A 92 1.28 0.62 0.46
N THR A 93 2.55 0.82 0.80
CA THR A 93 3.06 0.83 2.18
C THR A 93 3.62 2.21 2.55
N TYR A 94 4.23 2.30 3.73
CA TYR A 94 4.85 3.51 4.23
C TYR A 94 6.05 3.18 5.12
N ALA A 95 7.03 4.05 5.16
CA ALA A 95 8.28 3.89 5.94
C ALA A 95 8.08 3.60 7.44
N ALA A 96 6.88 3.87 7.97
CA ALA A 96 6.50 3.50 9.33
C ALA A 96 6.49 1.98 9.58
N SER A 97 6.55 1.14 8.55
CA SER A 97 6.76 -0.31 8.65
C SER A 97 8.09 -0.69 9.31
N THR A 98 9.13 0.16 9.14
CA THR A 98 10.49 -0.07 9.62
C THR A 98 11.06 1.07 10.46
N ARG A 99 10.34 2.18 10.58
CA ARG A 99 10.73 3.38 11.32
C ARG A 99 9.62 3.83 12.26
N PHE A 100 9.98 4.42 13.38
CA PHE A 100 9.00 5.08 14.24
C PHE A 100 8.54 6.38 13.59
N VAL A 101 7.24 6.51 13.41
CA VAL A 101 6.59 7.74 12.94
C VAL A 101 5.58 8.17 14.00
N PRO A 102 5.74 9.36 14.59
CA PRO A 102 4.79 9.86 15.59
C PRO A 102 3.35 9.84 15.08
N SER A 103 2.42 9.49 15.94
CA SER A 103 0.97 9.43 15.64
C SER A 103 0.54 8.42 14.57
N TYR A 104 1.44 7.59 14.05
CA TYR A 104 1.05 6.55 13.08
C TYR A 104 0.55 5.26 13.75
N GLY A 105 0.96 5.01 14.99
CA GLY A 105 0.42 4.00 15.90
C GLY A 105 0.34 2.60 15.32
N ILE A 106 -0.81 1.95 15.46
CA ILE A 106 -1.08 0.58 15.02
C ILE A 106 -0.91 0.41 13.50
N MET A 107 -1.11 1.47 12.71
CA MET A 107 -0.87 1.39 11.26
C MET A 107 0.57 1.05 10.89
N SER A 108 1.55 1.33 11.75
CA SER A 108 2.94 0.90 11.56
C SER A 108 3.03 -0.63 11.51
N MET A 109 2.34 -1.31 12.42
CA MET A 109 2.26 -2.78 12.47
C MET A 109 1.57 -3.32 11.21
N ALA A 110 0.46 -2.71 10.81
CA ALA A 110 -0.27 -3.12 9.60
C ALA A 110 0.59 -2.97 8.34
N LYS A 111 1.38 -1.90 8.22
CA LYS A 111 2.30 -1.71 7.09
C LYS A 111 3.46 -2.70 7.12
N ALA A 112 4.00 -3.04 8.28
CA ALA A 112 5.02 -4.09 8.42
C ALA A 112 4.46 -5.47 8.01
N ALA A 113 3.25 -5.80 8.44
CA ALA A 113 2.56 -7.02 8.03
C ALA A 113 2.26 -7.05 6.51
N LEU A 114 1.86 -5.92 5.92
CA LEU A 114 1.62 -5.80 4.48
C LEU A 114 2.89 -6.06 3.66
N GLU A 115 4.04 -5.57 4.12
CA GLU A 115 5.33 -5.85 3.49
C GLU A 115 5.77 -7.32 3.68
N CYS A 116 5.43 -7.93 4.82
CA CYS A 116 5.61 -9.37 5.02
C CYS A 116 4.74 -10.15 4.03
N TRP A 117 3.45 -9.83 3.91
CA TRP A 117 2.57 -10.42 2.90
C TRP A 117 3.10 -10.26 1.47
N THR A 118 3.68 -9.11 1.14
CA THR A 118 4.29 -8.89 -0.18
C THR A 118 5.37 -9.93 -0.49
N ARG A 119 6.27 -10.22 0.46
CA ARG A 119 7.34 -11.21 0.28
C ARG A 119 6.80 -12.64 0.21
N GLU A 120 5.92 -13.01 1.15
CA GLU A 120 5.32 -14.34 1.18
C GLU A 120 4.52 -14.65 -0.09
N LEU A 121 3.69 -13.70 -0.52
CA LEU A 121 2.89 -13.86 -1.74
C LEU A 121 3.77 -13.88 -3.00
N ALA A 122 4.85 -13.11 -3.05
CA ALA A 122 5.82 -13.17 -4.14
C ALA A 122 6.46 -14.56 -4.26
N CYS A 123 6.85 -15.16 -3.13
CA CYS A 123 7.41 -16.52 -3.11
C CYS A 123 6.39 -17.59 -3.52
N HIS A 124 5.15 -17.47 -3.05
CA HIS A 124 4.11 -18.46 -3.33
C HIS A 124 3.53 -18.37 -4.74
N LEU A 125 3.42 -17.15 -5.30
CA LEU A 125 2.83 -16.91 -6.61
C LEU A 125 3.85 -16.84 -7.75
N GLY A 126 5.13 -16.62 -7.42
CA GLY A 126 6.23 -16.58 -8.39
C GLY A 126 6.34 -17.82 -9.28
N PRO A 127 6.24 -19.07 -8.76
CA PRO A 127 6.21 -20.28 -9.59
C PRO A 127 5.08 -20.31 -10.61
N HIS A 128 4.02 -19.54 -10.41
CA HIS A 128 2.89 -19.38 -11.34
C HIS A 128 3.07 -18.18 -12.27
N GLY A 129 4.22 -17.51 -12.25
CA GLY A 129 4.55 -16.37 -13.10
C GLY A 129 4.01 -15.03 -12.62
N HIS A 130 3.42 -14.94 -11.40
CA HIS A 130 2.88 -13.69 -10.86
C HIS A 130 3.93 -12.95 -10.03
N ARG A 131 3.92 -11.62 -10.11
CA ARG A 131 4.80 -10.76 -9.31
C ARG A 131 4.00 -9.98 -8.27
N VAL A 132 4.57 -9.80 -7.09
CA VAL A 132 3.95 -9.03 -6.01
C VAL A 132 4.99 -8.08 -5.43
N ASN A 133 4.72 -6.78 -5.46
CA ASN A 133 5.62 -5.75 -4.94
C ASN A 133 4.86 -4.70 -4.13
N SER A 134 5.54 -4.01 -3.25
CA SER A 134 5.01 -2.85 -2.53
C SER A 134 5.74 -1.57 -2.92
N ILE A 135 5.02 -0.45 -2.87
CA ILE A 135 5.59 0.89 -3.00
C ILE A 135 5.46 1.58 -1.64
N SER A 136 6.60 1.96 -1.06
CA SER A 136 6.67 2.81 0.13
C SER A 136 6.72 4.27 -0.31
N SER A 137 5.57 4.94 -0.33
CA SER A 137 5.52 6.34 -0.72
C SER A 137 5.90 7.27 0.43
N GLY A 138 6.49 8.43 0.11
CA GLY A 138 6.51 9.55 1.02
C GLY A 138 5.10 10.04 1.36
N PRO A 139 4.95 11.00 2.29
CA PRO A 139 3.65 11.53 2.66
C PRO A 139 3.01 12.28 1.47
N ILE A 140 1.76 11.91 1.16
CA ILE A 140 0.96 12.52 0.09
C ILE A 140 -0.35 13.00 0.67
N ARG A 141 -0.80 14.20 0.31
CA ARG A 141 -2.12 14.72 0.71
C ARG A 141 -3.23 13.90 0.09
N THR A 142 -3.83 13.03 0.91
CA THR A 142 -5.01 12.23 0.57
C THR A 142 -6.08 12.41 1.65
N ILE A 143 -7.31 12.04 1.37
CA ILE A 143 -8.39 12.05 2.36
C ILE A 143 -8.01 11.20 3.59
N ALA A 144 -7.43 10.02 3.37
CA ALA A 144 -6.98 9.14 4.44
C ALA A 144 -5.85 9.76 5.28
N ALA A 145 -4.89 10.43 4.65
CA ALA A 145 -3.77 11.08 5.34
C ALA A 145 -4.19 12.27 6.20
N GLN A 146 -5.28 12.95 5.86
CA GLN A 146 -5.84 14.05 6.67
C GLN A 146 -6.32 13.59 8.05
N GLY A 147 -6.60 12.31 8.23
CA GLY A 147 -6.93 11.71 9.52
C GLY A 147 -5.73 11.55 10.48
N ILE A 148 -4.49 11.74 10.01
CA ILE A 148 -3.28 11.58 10.82
C ILE A 148 -2.98 12.89 11.56
N PRO A 149 -2.94 12.91 12.90
CA PRO A 149 -2.62 14.12 13.65
C PRO A 149 -1.23 14.68 13.29
N GLY A 150 -1.16 15.98 12.98
CA GLY A 150 0.10 16.65 12.65
C GLY A 150 0.65 16.36 11.26
N PHE A 151 -0.16 15.85 10.33
CA PHE A 151 0.27 15.48 8.98
C PHE A 151 0.95 16.63 8.21
N ASP A 152 0.49 17.87 8.35
CA ASP A 152 1.13 19.02 7.70
C ASP A 152 2.58 19.22 8.18
N ARG A 153 2.85 19.02 9.46
CA ARG A 153 4.22 19.10 10.01
C ARG A 153 5.12 17.99 9.44
N ILE A 154 4.55 16.82 9.14
CA ILE A 154 5.30 15.74 8.49
C ILE A 154 5.67 16.17 7.06
N LEU A 155 4.74 16.79 6.33
CA LEU A 155 5.02 17.31 4.98
C LEU A 155 6.12 18.37 4.99
N ASP A 156 6.01 19.37 5.86
CA ASP A 156 7.01 20.45 5.99
C ASP A 156 8.40 19.87 6.32
N HIS A 157 8.43 18.90 7.25
CA HIS A 157 9.68 18.25 7.65
C HIS A 157 10.30 17.43 6.50
N VAL A 158 9.50 16.68 5.75
CA VAL A 158 9.97 15.87 4.60
C VAL A 158 10.49 16.80 3.50
N GLU A 159 9.76 17.86 3.16
CA GLU A 159 10.18 18.84 2.15
C GLU A 159 11.53 19.48 2.50
N ALA A 160 11.72 19.87 3.77
CA ALA A 160 12.96 20.47 4.24
C ALA A 160 14.15 19.49 4.25
N ASN A 161 13.94 18.20 4.40
CA ASN A 161 15.00 17.23 4.69
C ASN A 161 15.18 16.12 3.65
N ALA A 162 14.22 15.90 2.75
CA ALA A 162 14.40 14.94 1.67
C ALA A 162 15.52 15.36 0.71
N PRO A 163 16.32 14.45 0.18
CA PRO A 163 17.38 14.75 -0.80
C PRO A 163 16.89 15.58 -2.00
N LEU A 164 15.68 15.30 -2.52
CA LEU A 164 15.11 16.07 -3.65
C LEU A 164 14.42 17.36 -3.21
N ARG A 165 14.43 17.72 -1.90
CA ARG A 165 13.87 18.99 -1.35
C ARG A 165 12.43 19.25 -1.76
N ARG A 166 11.64 18.19 -1.86
CA ARG A 166 10.20 18.24 -2.15
C ARG A 166 9.47 17.06 -1.54
N ASN A 167 8.19 17.21 -1.33
CA ASN A 167 7.32 16.08 -1.15
C ASN A 167 7.08 15.37 -2.50
N VAL A 168 6.75 14.09 -2.44
CA VAL A 168 6.24 13.34 -3.59
C VAL A 168 4.75 13.57 -3.76
N ASP A 169 4.25 13.36 -4.96
CA ASP A 169 2.83 13.43 -5.28
C ASP A 169 2.32 12.11 -5.89
N GLN A 170 1.03 12.07 -6.25
CA GLN A 170 0.43 10.90 -6.86
C GLN A 170 1.09 10.51 -8.20
N SER A 171 1.63 11.47 -8.96
CA SER A 171 2.27 11.19 -10.24
C SER A 171 3.61 10.46 -10.08
N ASP A 172 4.37 10.75 -9.02
CA ASP A 172 5.60 10.04 -8.69
C ASP A 172 5.30 8.55 -8.39
N VAL A 173 4.25 8.30 -7.59
CA VAL A 173 3.81 6.94 -7.25
C VAL A 173 3.22 6.22 -8.48
N ALA A 174 2.43 6.93 -9.29
CA ALA A 174 1.85 6.38 -10.52
C ALA A 174 2.94 5.95 -11.52
N GLY A 175 4.01 6.74 -11.67
CA GLY A 175 5.15 6.37 -12.53
C GLY A 175 5.79 5.04 -12.12
N THR A 176 6.04 4.86 -10.82
CA THR A 176 6.57 3.60 -10.29
C THR A 176 5.55 2.46 -10.41
N THR A 177 4.27 2.73 -10.20
CA THR A 177 3.20 1.76 -10.39
C THR A 177 3.15 1.28 -11.84
N LEU A 178 3.22 2.18 -12.82
CA LEU A 178 3.26 1.84 -14.24
C LEU A 178 4.51 1.01 -14.60
N TRP A 179 5.67 1.36 -14.05
CA TRP A 179 6.88 0.55 -14.24
C TRP A 179 6.70 -0.86 -13.67
N LEU A 180 6.22 -1.01 -12.44
CA LEU A 180 5.95 -2.32 -11.82
C LEU A 180 4.87 -3.12 -12.56
N ALA A 181 3.90 -2.46 -13.17
CA ALA A 181 2.86 -3.07 -13.99
C ALA A 181 3.39 -3.56 -15.37
N SER A 182 4.51 -3.00 -15.84
CA SER A 182 5.03 -3.25 -17.18
C SER A 182 6.03 -4.42 -17.22
N PRO A 183 6.32 -4.97 -18.42
CA PRO A 183 7.39 -5.95 -18.62
C PRO A 183 8.79 -5.44 -18.25
N LEU A 184 9.00 -4.13 -18.15
CA LEU A 184 10.30 -3.54 -17.75
C LEU A 184 10.73 -3.93 -16.35
N SER A 185 9.80 -4.39 -15.51
CA SER A 185 10.06 -4.89 -14.16
C SER A 185 9.91 -6.41 -14.03
N ALA A 186 10.02 -7.16 -15.14
CA ALA A 186 9.78 -8.61 -15.16
C ALA A 186 10.64 -9.41 -14.15
N GLY A 187 11.83 -8.94 -13.84
CA GLY A 187 12.73 -9.54 -12.84
C GLY A 187 12.50 -9.04 -11.39
N VAL A 188 11.45 -8.24 -11.13
CA VAL A 188 11.23 -7.60 -9.83
C VAL A 188 9.99 -8.18 -9.15
N THR A 189 10.18 -8.89 -8.04
CA THR A 189 9.12 -9.41 -7.19
C THR A 189 9.57 -9.45 -5.73
N GLY A 190 8.64 -9.35 -4.78
CA GLY A 190 8.90 -9.36 -3.34
C GLY A 190 9.57 -8.09 -2.81
N GLN A 191 9.66 -7.02 -3.61
CA GLN A 191 10.39 -5.81 -3.26
C GLN A 191 9.47 -4.73 -2.69
N CYS A 192 10.07 -3.91 -1.80
CA CYS A 192 9.49 -2.64 -1.35
C CYS A 192 10.28 -1.50 -2.01
N ILE A 193 9.65 -0.81 -2.95
CA ILE A 193 10.26 0.29 -3.70
C ILE A 193 9.92 1.61 -3.02
N HIS A 194 10.94 2.34 -2.61
CA HIS A 194 10.75 3.66 -2.00
C HIS A 194 10.53 4.73 -3.06
N VAL A 195 9.43 5.49 -2.92
CA VAL A 195 9.09 6.67 -3.72
C VAL A 195 8.80 7.80 -2.75
N ASP A 196 9.83 8.44 -2.23
CA ASP A 196 9.78 9.35 -1.08
C ASP A 196 10.76 10.52 -1.19
N ALA A 197 11.18 10.87 -2.40
CA ALA A 197 12.18 11.90 -2.67
C ALA A 197 13.53 11.64 -1.97
N GLY A 198 13.81 10.37 -1.59
CA GLY A 198 15.01 9.94 -0.88
C GLY A 198 14.95 10.14 0.64
N TYR A 199 13.79 10.52 1.20
CA TYR A 199 13.69 10.82 2.63
C TYR A 199 14.07 9.63 3.52
N SER A 200 13.72 8.40 3.15
CA SER A 200 13.98 7.19 3.95
C SER A 200 15.47 6.88 4.16
N ILE A 201 16.37 7.41 3.33
CA ILE A 201 17.83 7.21 3.48
C ILE A 201 18.48 8.25 4.40
N THR A 202 17.78 9.31 4.77
CA THR A 202 18.33 10.37 5.64
C THR A 202 18.24 9.97 7.11
N MET A 203 19.35 10.05 7.83
CA MET A 203 19.40 9.80 9.27
C MET A 203 19.42 11.12 10.07
N VAL A 204 20.20 12.08 9.62
CA VAL A 204 20.35 13.39 10.26
C VAL A 204 19.83 14.45 9.30
N PRO A 205 18.83 15.25 9.71
CA PRO A 205 18.32 16.34 8.89
C PRO A 205 19.41 17.37 8.58
N GLN A 206 19.50 17.82 7.33
CA GLN A 206 20.44 18.87 6.91
C GLN A 206 20.25 20.17 7.72
N SER A 207 19.00 20.47 8.12
CA SER A 207 18.67 21.63 8.93
C SER A 207 19.40 21.71 10.27
N ILE A 208 19.93 20.58 10.80
CA ILE A 208 20.78 20.57 11.99
C ILE A 208 22.18 21.11 11.68
N MET A 209 22.64 20.96 10.42
CA MET A 209 23.98 21.40 10.00
C MET A 209 23.97 22.86 9.54
N ASP A 210 22.79 23.40 9.21
CA ASP A 210 22.61 24.76 8.71
C ASP A 210 22.29 25.77 9.84
N ALA A 211 22.24 25.32 11.11
CA ALA A 211 22.00 26.13 12.32
C ALA A 211 23.32 26.58 12.94
#